data_09585ab6c22d52887c90e543c9174009
#
_entry.id   09585ab6c22d52887c90e543c9174009
#
_cell.length_a   1.000
_cell.length_b   1.000
_cell.length_c   1.000
_cell.angle_alpha   90.00
_cell.angle_beta   90.00
_cell.angle_gamma   90.00
#
_symmetry.space_group_name_H-M   'P 1'
#
loop_
_entity.id
_entity.type
_entity.pdbx_description
1 polymer ?
#
loop_
_entity_poly.entity_id
_entity_poly.type
_entity_poly.pdbx_seq_one_letter_code
_entity_poly.pdbx_strand_id
1 'polypeptide(L)'
;MRSNIKEKIKSNARLKQFVLALIVHPVKTRPRWWIRLLQFIYMKRGRKSVIYKNVRKDIVPFNSFILGEKSIIESFSTINNMVGDITIGSQCRIGLGNTIIGPVKIGDNVNLGQNILIAGLHHNYTDPQKTIISQGVRTSKIIIEDDVLIGANSVILAGITIGLHSIIGAGTIVTQSVPPNSVVAGNPGKVIKQYNPQTKEWENIHHKITDK
;
A
#
# COMPACT_ATOMS: atom_id res chain seq x y z
N MET A 1 -5.08 -13.60 24.00
CA MET A 1 -5.18 -12.37 24.83
C MET A 1 -5.06 -11.06 24.03
N ARG A 2 -4.11 -10.88 23.12
CA ARG A 2 -3.98 -9.63 22.29
C ARG A 2 -5.12 -9.38 21.29
N SER A 3 -5.78 -10.40 20.74
CA SER A 3 -6.91 -10.26 19.81
C SER A 3 -8.15 -9.65 20.49
N ASN A 4 -8.44 -10.08 21.70
CA ASN A 4 -9.63 -9.66 22.47
C ASN A 4 -9.60 -8.17 22.86
N ILE A 5 -8.41 -7.61 23.13
CA ILE A 5 -8.23 -6.18 23.45
C ILE A 5 -8.41 -5.31 22.19
N LYS A 6 -7.89 -5.77 21.05
CA LYS A 6 -8.06 -5.05 19.77
C LYS A 6 -9.53 -4.95 19.36
N GLU A 7 -10.28 -6.02 19.51
CA GLU A 7 -11.72 -6.03 19.21
C GLU A 7 -12.53 -5.16 20.16
N LYS A 8 -12.24 -5.20 21.46
CA LYS A 8 -12.84 -4.29 22.45
C LYS A 8 -12.59 -2.81 22.14
N ILE A 9 -11.38 -2.46 21.71
CA ILE A 9 -11.06 -1.08 21.31
C ILE A 9 -11.80 -0.70 20.02
N LYS A 10 -11.92 -1.62 19.07
CA LYS A 10 -12.62 -1.35 17.80
C LYS A 10 -14.13 -1.20 17.97
N SER A 11 -14.75 -1.94 18.89
CA SER A 11 -16.18 -1.93 19.12
C SER A 11 -16.69 -0.74 19.97
N ASN A 12 -15.81 -0.12 20.77
CA ASN A 12 -16.17 1.03 21.61
C ASN A 12 -15.61 2.34 21.04
N ALA A 13 -16.47 3.18 20.47
CA ALA A 13 -16.10 4.43 19.83
C ALA A 13 -15.35 5.42 20.75
N ARG A 14 -15.79 5.53 22.03
CA ARG A 14 -15.13 6.42 23.01
C ARG A 14 -13.75 5.92 23.38
N LEU A 15 -13.63 4.61 23.63
CA LEU A 15 -12.34 3.98 23.94
C LEU A 15 -11.38 4.08 22.76
N LYS A 16 -11.88 3.89 21.54
CA LYS A 16 -11.10 4.05 20.31
C LYS A 16 -10.58 5.49 20.16
N GLN A 17 -11.42 6.51 20.38
CA GLN A 17 -11.01 7.92 20.32
C GLN A 17 -9.96 8.24 21.39
N PHE A 18 -10.16 7.76 22.62
CA PHE A 18 -9.20 7.95 23.70
C PHE A 18 -7.83 7.33 23.39
N VAL A 19 -7.82 6.07 22.93
CA VAL A 19 -6.57 5.38 22.54
C VAL A 19 -5.90 6.08 21.36
N LEU A 20 -6.66 6.53 20.38
CA LEU A 20 -6.12 7.28 19.25
C LEU A 20 -5.50 8.61 19.71
N ALA A 21 -6.15 9.35 20.61
CA ALA A 21 -5.61 10.60 21.15
C ALA A 21 -4.30 10.42 21.94
N LEU A 22 -4.14 9.27 22.60
CA LEU A 22 -2.89 8.92 23.28
C LEU A 22 -1.76 8.57 22.30
N ILE A 23 -2.08 7.93 21.18
CA ILE A 23 -1.09 7.35 20.26
C ILE A 23 -0.74 8.32 19.13
N VAL A 24 -1.75 9.03 18.59
CA VAL A 24 -1.60 9.92 17.45
C VAL A 24 -1.66 11.38 17.88
N HIS A 25 -0.78 12.21 17.34
CA HIS A 25 -0.79 13.65 17.60
C HIS A 25 -1.98 14.29 16.87
N PRO A 26 -2.88 15.02 17.55
CA PRO A 26 -4.16 15.46 16.98
C PRO A 26 -4.00 16.39 15.77
N VAL A 27 -3.01 17.24 15.76
CA VAL A 27 -2.76 18.21 14.67
C VAL A 27 -1.84 17.63 13.59
N LYS A 28 -0.74 16.98 14.01
CA LYS A 28 0.26 16.44 13.06
C LYS A 28 -0.18 15.14 12.38
N THR A 29 -1.28 14.52 12.85
CA THR A 29 -1.79 13.23 12.34
C THR A 29 -0.71 12.15 12.19
N ARG A 30 0.24 12.11 13.16
CA ARG A 30 1.39 11.21 13.20
C ARG A 30 1.48 10.54 14.56
N PRO A 31 2.10 9.36 14.65
CA PRO A 31 2.40 8.76 15.95
C PRO A 31 3.19 9.72 16.84
N ARG A 32 2.81 9.82 18.10
CA ARG A 32 3.54 10.62 19.08
C ARG A 32 4.98 10.14 19.21
N TRP A 33 5.88 10.98 19.66
CA TRP A 33 7.32 10.70 19.73
C TRP A 33 7.64 9.42 20.53
N TRP A 34 6.96 9.18 21.63
CA TRP A 34 7.17 7.99 22.47
C TRP A 34 6.70 6.70 21.80
N ILE A 35 5.61 6.73 21.02
CA ILE A 35 5.19 5.60 20.15
C ILE A 35 6.28 5.27 19.12
N ARG A 36 6.90 6.30 18.55
CA ARG A 36 7.98 6.12 17.58
C ARG A 36 9.22 5.49 18.21
N LEU A 37 9.54 5.81 19.45
CA LEU A 37 10.64 5.16 20.18
C LEU A 37 10.37 3.66 20.41
N LEU A 38 9.11 3.26 20.59
CA LEU A 38 8.71 1.87 20.84
C LEU A 38 8.51 1.04 19.55
N GLN A 39 8.73 1.61 18.37
CA GLN A 39 8.50 0.92 17.09
C GLN A 39 9.26 -0.41 16.97
N PHE A 40 10.43 -0.54 17.56
CA PHE A 40 11.23 -1.77 17.56
C PHE A 40 10.52 -2.96 18.22
N ILE A 41 9.53 -2.71 19.11
CA ILE A 41 8.78 -3.77 19.81
C ILE A 41 7.70 -4.39 18.92
N TYR A 42 7.06 -3.60 18.05
CA TYR A 42 5.90 -4.05 17.29
C TYR A 42 6.09 -4.06 15.77
N MET A 43 7.16 -3.49 15.25
CA MET A 43 7.58 -3.66 13.86
C MET A 43 8.25 -5.02 13.70
N LYS A 44 7.70 -5.86 12.82
CA LYS A 44 8.33 -7.14 12.48
C LYS A 44 9.23 -6.97 11.26
N ARG A 45 10.48 -7.36 11.39
CA ARG A 45 11.48 -7.26 10.32
C ARG A 45 12.18 -8.58 10.12
N GLY A 46 12.26 -9.04 8.87
CA GLY A 46 13.01 -10.22 8.47
C GLY A 46 14.53 -9.97 8.52
N ARG A 47 15.28 -11.06 8.52
CA ARG A 47 16.74 -11.03 8.54
C ARG A 47 17.29 -10.27 7.34
N LYS A 48 18.33 -9.46 7.52
CA LYS A 48 18.97 -8.62 6.49
C LYS A 48 18.00 -7.64 5.79
N SER A 49 16.82 -7.35 6.36
CA SER A 49 15.98 -6.28 5.84
C SER A 49 16.53 -4.91 6.21
N VAL A 50 16.37 -3.93 5.33
CA VAL A 50 16.89 -2.57 5.50
C VAL A 50 15.75 -1.55 5.37
N ILE A 51 15.68 -0.62 6.32
CA ILE A 51 14.85 0.59 6.21
C ILE A 51 15.81 1.76 6.34
N TYR A 52 15.95 2.57 5.31
CA TYR A 52 16.84 3.72 5.33
C TYR A 52 16.45 4.74 6.39
N LYS A 53 17.45 5.52 6.88
CA LYS A 53 17.27 6.43 8.01
C LYS A 53 16.19 7.50 7.77
N ASN A 54 16.07 8.00 6.54
CA ASN A 54 15.16 9.06 6.15
C ASN A 54 13.76 8.57 5.74
N VAL A 55 13.41 7.32 6.01
CA VAL A 55 12.05 6.80 5.79
C VAL A 55 11.13 7.33 6.87
N ARG A 56 10.01 7.94 6.46
CA ARG A 56 8.94 8.36 7.36
C ARG A 56 8.12 7.14 7.79
N LYS A 57 8.15 6.83 9.09
CA LYS A 57 7.47 5.67 9.70
C LYS A 57 6.30 6.16 10.55
N ASP A 58 5.11 6.27 9.95
CA ASP A 58 3.86 6.53 10.66
C ASP A 58 3.21 5.20 11.05
N ILE A 59 3.93 4.41 11.85
CA ILE A 59 3.59 3.04 12.24
C ILE A 59 3.08 3.04 13.67
N VAL A 60 1.91 2.43 13.89
CA VAL A 60 1.21 2.33 15.17
C VAL A 60 1.03 0.87 15.59
N PRO A 61 0.92 0.57 16.89
CA PRO A 61 0.95 -0.82 17.40
C PRO A 61 -0.35 -1.60 17.20
N PHE A 62 -1.47 -0.93 16.87
CA PHE A 62 -2.77 -1.62 16.71
C PHE A 62 -2.98 -2.19 15.30
N ASN A 63 -2.17 -1.80 14.32
CA ASN A 63 -2.10 -2.45 13.02
C ASN A 63 -0.71 -3.06 12.83
N SER A 64 -0.65 -4.12 12.03
CA SER A 64 0.59 -4.84 11.77
C SER A 64 1.46 -4.10 10.77
N PHE A 65 2.78 -4.13 11.00
CA PHE A 65 3.78 -3.83 9.98
C PHE A 65 4.78 -4.98 9.93
N ILE A 66 4.92 -5.57 8.75
CA ILE A 66 5.84 -6.69 8.50
C ILE A 66 6.67 -6.34 7.26
N LEU A 67 7.99 -6.46 7.39
CA LEU A 67 8.95 -6.37 6.28
C LEU A 67 9.71 -7.68 6.19
N GLY A 68 9.63 -8.37 5.07
CA GLY A 68 10.24 -9.66 4.82
C GLY A 68 11.78 -9.63 4.77
N GLU A 69 12.36 -10.81 4.67
CA GLU A 69 13.82 -11.00 4.64
C GLU A 69 14.42 -10.35 3.39
N LYS A 70 15.60 -9.72 3.54
CA LYS A 70 16.36 -9.06 2.46
C LYS A 70 15.62 -7.97 1.70
N SER A 71 14.49 -7.49 2.24
CA SER A 71 13.73 -6.40 1.63
C SER A 71 14.25 -5.04 2.06
N ILE A 72 14.17 -4.06 1.16
CA ILE A 72 14.73 -2.72 1.34
C ILE A 72 13.64 -1.67 1.14
N ILE A 73 13.61 -0.68 2.04
CA ILE A 73 12.80 0.54 1.87
C ILE A 73 13.76 1.72 1.81
N GLU A 74 13.82 2.37 0.65
CA GLU A 74 14.74 3.46 0.37
C GLU A 74 14.27 4.81 0.96
N SER A 75 15.19 5.77 1.00
CA SER A 75 15.02 7.09 1.61
C SER A 75 13.79 7.84 1.08
N PHE A 76 13.29 8.76 1.91
CA PHE A 76 12.15 9.64 1.63
C PHE A 76 10.82 8.93 1.42
N SER A 77 10.79 7.60 1.51
CA SER A 77 9.55 6.84 1.48
C SER A 77 8.73 7.06 2.74
N THR A 78 7.40 7.00 2.63
CA THR A 78 6.44 7.09 3.74
C THR A 78 5.71 5.76 3.89
N ILE A 79 5.80 5.18 5.08
CA ILE A 79 5.06 3.96 5.45
C ILE A 79 4.07 4.32 6.54
N ASN A 80 2.78 4.15 6.25
CA ASN A 80 1.70 4.54 7.15
C ASN A 80 0.69 3.39 7.33
N ASN A 81 0.72 2.73 8.50
CA ASN A 81 -0.24 1.68 8.84
C ASN A 81 -1.40 2.15 9.73
N MET A 82 -1.61 3.46 9.89
CA MET A 82 -2.63 3.97 10.82
C MET A 82 -4.07 3.54 10.46
N VAL A 83 -4.34 3.31 9.17
CA VAL A 83 -5.67 2.93 8.68
C VAL A 83 -5.78 1.45 8.30
N GLY A 84 -4.69 0.70 8.32
CA GLY A 84 -4.69 -0.74 8.02
C GLY A 84 -3.31 -1.37 8.03
N ASP A 85 -3.27 -2.69 8.07
CA ASP A 85 -2.05 -3.47 8.10
C ASP A 85 -1.20 -3.26 6.83
N ILE A 86 0.13 -3.31 6.98
CA ILE A 86 1.06 -3.33 5.86
C ILE A 86 1.95 -4.56 6.00
N THR A 87 1.96 -5.40 4.97
CA THR A 87 2.86 -6.54 4.84
C THR A 87 3.64 -6.41 3.54
N ILE A 88 4.95 -6.47 3.64
CA ILE A 88 5.88 -6.50 2.50
C ILE A 88 6.64 -7.81 2.61
N GLY A 89 6.63 -8.61 1.56
CA GLY A 89 7.29 -9.88 1.47
C GLY A 89 8.82 -9.79 1.46
N SER A 90 9.47 -10.88 1.10
CA SER A 90 10.92 -11.02 1.07
C SER A 90 11.50 -10.60 -0.29
N GLN A 91 12.76 -10.20 -0.29
CA GLN A 91 13.50 -9.81 -1.50
C GLN A 91 12.84 -8.65 -2.29
N CYS A 92 12.08 -7.80 -1.60
CA CYS A 92 11.42 -6.65 -2.20
C CYS A 92 12.32 -5.41 -2.18
N ARG A 93 12.20 -4.60 -3.22
CA ARG A 93 12.82 -3.28 -3.27
C ARG A 93 11.74 -2.22 -3.37
N ILE A 94 11.63 -1.39 -2.34
CA ILE A 94 10.77 -0.21 -2.31
C ILE A 94 11.67 0.99 -2.59
N GLY A 95 11.63 1.49 -3.83
CA GLY A 95 12.50 2.57 -4.29
C GLY A 95 12.27 3.89 -3.56
N LEU A 96 13.02 4.90 -3.95
CA LEU A 96 13.04 6.22 -3.30
C LEU A 96 11.67 6.92 -3.39
N GLY A 97 11.27 7.58 -2.30
CA GLY A 97 10.12 8.51 -2.32
C GLY A 97 8.73 7.85 -2.38
N ASN A 98 8.64 6.53 -2.23
CA ASN A 98 7.35 5.84 -2.27
C ASN A 98 6.45 6.17 -1.08
N THR A 99 5.13 6.24 -1.31
CA THR A 99 4.14 6.40 -0.25
C THR A 99 3.24 5.16 -0.20
N ILE A 100 3.30 4.43 0.92
CA ILE A 100 2.49 3.23 1.16
C ILE A 100 1.59 3.47 2.37
N ILE A 101 0.27 3.49 2.14
CA ILE A 101 -0.76 3.67 3.17
C ILE A 101 -1.62 2.41 3.20
N GLY A 102 -1.66 1.73 4.35
CA GLY A 102 -2.43 0.48 4.53
C GLY A 102 -3.95 0.65 4.35
N PRO A 103 -4.70 -0.45 4.18
CA PRO A 103 -4.20 -1.83 4.19
C PRO A 103 -3.56 -2.25 2.85
N VAL A 104 -2.34 -2.77 2.91
CA VAL A 104 -1.56 -3.19 1.73
C VAL A 104 -0.85 -4.51 2.02
N LYS A 105 -0.92 -5.45 1.07
CA LYS A 105 -0.08 -6.65 1.04
C LYS A 105 0.76 -6.62 -0.23
N ILE A 106 2.07 -6.69 -0.07
CA ILE A 106 3.05 -6.86 -1.14
C ILE A 106 3.67 -8.24 -0.96
N GLY A 107 3.70 -9.03 -2.02
CA GLY A 107 4.29 -10.37 -2.08
C GLY A 107 5.82 -10.36 -2.06
N ASP A 108 6.41 -11.47 -2.47
CA ASP A 108 7.86 -11.63 -2.54
C ASP A 108 8.42 -11.15 -3.90
N ASN A 109 9.71 -10.80 -3.96
CA ASN A 109 10.41 -10.38 -5.18
C ASN A 109 9.80 -9.17 -5.91
N VAL A 110 9.03 -8.32 -5.21
CA VAL A 110 8.40 -7.14 -5.81
C VAL A 110 9.39 -5.98 -5.88
N ASN A 111 9.44 -5.35 -7.06
CA ASN A 111 10.29 -4.19 -7.30
C ASN A 111 9.44 -2.95 -7.60
N LEU A 112 9.48 -1.98 -6.70
CA LEU A 112 8.84 -0.67 -6.87
C LEU A 112 9.89 0.37 -7.28
N GLY A 113 9.64 1.04 -8.38
CA GLY A 113 10.39 2.23 -8.80
C GLY A 113 10.27 3.38 -7.80
N GLN A 114 10.53 4.60 -8.25
CA GLN A 114 10.51 5.80 -7.41
C GLN A 114 9.13 6.48 -7.43
N ASN A 115 8.82 7.20 -6.33
CA ASN A 115 7.65 8.10 -6.24
C ASN A 115 6.30 7.42 -6.55
N ILE A 116 6.11 6.18 -6.17
CA ILE A 116 4.86 5.46 -6.36
C ILE A 116 3.93 5.73 -5.17
N LEU A 117 2.64 5.94 -5.45
CA LEU A 117 1.59 6.03 -4.45
C LEU A 117 0.79 4.72 -4.41
N ILE A 118 0.77 4.07 -3.26
CA ILE A 118 -0.06 2.90 -2.96
C ILE A 118 -0.92 3.25 -1.74
N ALA A 119 -2.20 3.54 -1.94
CA ALA A 119 -3.07 4.03 -0.87
C ALA A 119 -4.34 3.18 -0.75
N GLY A 120 -4.40 2.35 0.31
CA GLY A 120 -5.53 1.46 0.60
C GLY A 120 -6.75 2.17 1.22
N LEU A 121 -6.91 3.48 1.00
CA LEU A 121 -8.01 4.27 1.54
C LEU A 121 -8.65 5.17 0.49
N HIS A 122 -9.94 5.48 0.71
CA HIS A 122 -10.70 6.50 0.02
C HIS A 122 -11.36 7.43 1.04
N HIS A 123 -11.49 8.71 0.73
CA HIS A 123 -12.36 9.62 1.46
C HIS A 123 -13.82 9.39 1.07
N ASN A 124 -14.73 9.43 2.05
CA ASN A 124 -16.16 9.44 1.78
C ASN A 124 -16.58 10.87 1.37
N TYR A 125 -17.43 10.97 0.34
CA TYR A 125 -17.86 12.25 -0.22
C TYR A 125 -19.32 12.23 -0.69
N THR A 126 -20.06 11.16 -0.39
CA THR A 126 -21.40 10.91 -0.96
C THR A 126 -22.49 11.80 -0.42
N ASP A 127 -22.28 12.42 0.74
CA ASP A 127 -23.23 13.35 1.34
C ASP A 127 -22.85 14.80 0.99
N PRO A 128 -23.56 15.46 0.06
CA PRO A 128 -23.22 16.83 -0.36
C PRO A 128 -23.50 17.88 0.72
N GLN A 129 -24.25 17.54 1.77
CA GLN A 129 -24.56 18.44 2.88
C GLN A 129 -23.47 18.48 3.96
N LYS A 130 -22.44 17.61 3.84
CA LYS A 130 -21.34 17.54 4.78
C LYS A 130 -20.01 17.84 4.11
N THR A 131 -19.09 18.41 4.87
CA THR A 131 -17.70 18.56 4.39
C THR A 131 -17.08 17.16 4.16
N ILE A 132 -16.28 16.99 3.13
CA ILE A 132 -15.62 15.70 2.81
C ILE A 132 -14.84 15.18 4.03
N ILE A 133 -14.13 16.05 4.74
CA ILE A 133 -13.33 15.68 5.89
C ILE A 133 -14.16 15.12 7.05
N SER A 134 -15.40 15.58 7.22
CA SER A 134 -16.30 15.10 8.29
C SER A 134 -16.92 13.72 8.01
N GLN A 135 -16.89 13.27 6.75
CA GLN A 135 -17.47 11.99 6.34
C GLN A 135 -16.52 10.80 6.57
N GLY A 136 -15.26 11.08 6.98
CA GLY A 136 -14.28 10.04 7.28
C GLY A 136 -13.73 9.33 6.03
N VAL A 137 -13.16 8.14 6.27
CA VAL A 137 -12.52 7.34 5.22
C VAL A 137 -13.05 5.91 5.23
N ARG A 138 -13.07 5.28 4.06
CA ARG A 138 -13.23 3.83 3.90
C ARG A 138 -11.92 3.22 3.41
N THR A 139 -11.67 1.99 3.76
CA THR A 139 -10.45 1.28 3.35
C THR A 139 -10.78 0.05 2.51
N SER A 140 -9.98 -0.18 1.48
CA SER A 140 -10.03 -1.39 0.67
C SER A 140 -8.60 -1.89 0.44
N LYS A 141 -8.35 -3.15 0.77
CA LYS A 141 -7.01 -3.72 0.74
C LYS A 141 -6.46 -3.77 -0.67
N ILE A 142 -5.22 -3.29 -0.84
CA ILE A 142 -4.44 -3.50 -2.06
C ILE A 142 -3.63 -4.77 -1.89
N ILE A 143 -3.57 -5.58 -2.95
CA ILE A 143 -2.76 -6.79 -3.03
C ILE A 143 -1.85 -6.67 -4.25
N ILE A 144 -0.55 -6.76 -4.02
CA ILE A 144 0.46 -6.90 -5.06
C ILE A 144 1.03 -8.29 -4.87
N GLU A 145 0.84 -9.16 -5.84
CA GLU A 145 1.32 -10.53 -5.78
C GLU A 145 2.84 -10.60 -6.00
N ASP A 146 3.39 -11.80 -6.05
CA ASP A 146 4.82 -12.01 -6.14
C ASP A 146 5.35 -11.59 -7.52
N ASP A 147 6.65 -11.26 -7.58
CA ASP A 147 7.39 -10.99 -8.82
C ASP A 147 6.79 -9.88 -9.69
N VAL A 148 6.24 -8.83 -9.06
CA VAL A 148 5.65 -7.67 -9.73
C VAL A 148 6.66 -6.54 -9.82
N LEU A 149 6.72 -5.90 -11.00
CA LEU A 149 7.48 -4.65 -11.22
C LEU A 149 6.50 -3.48 -11.39
N ILE A 150 6.68 -2.41 -10.61
CA ILE A 150 5.91 -1.17 -10.77
C ILE A 150 6.86 -0.03 -11.12
N GLY A 151 6.65 0.56 -12.29
CA GLY A 151 7.42 1.70 -12.80
C GLY A 151 7.21 2.97 -11.98
N ALA A 152 8.18 3.87 -12.02
CA ALA A 152 8.18 5.12 -11.28
C ALA A 152 6.95 6.00 -11.55
N ASN A 153 6.55 6.81 -10.55
CA ASN A 153 5.43 7.75 -10.62
C ASN A 153 4.05 7.10 -10.87
N SER A 154 3.92 5.79 -10.63
CA SER A 154 2.63 5.10 -10.76
C SER A 154 1.75 5.31 -9.52
N VAL A 155 0.44 5.17 -9.70
CA VAL A 155 -0.56 5.27 -8.63
C VAL A 155 -1.41 4.01 -8.62
N ILE A 156 -1.49 3.35 -7.45
CA ILE A 156 -2.32 2.17 -7.25
C ILE A 156 -3.47 2.54 -6.31
N LEU A 157 -4.70 2.47 -6.82
CA LEU A 157 -5.89 2.83 -6.06
C LEU A 157 -6.30 1.72 -5.08
N ALA A 158 -7.08 2.09 -4.07
CA ALA A 158 -7.56 1.16 -3.05
C ALA A 158 -8.43 0.04 -3.63
N GLY A 159 -8.27 -1.18 -3.10
CA GLY A 159 -9.03 -2.36 -3.52
C GLY A 159 -8.47 -3.09 -4.74
N ILE A 160 -7.37 -2.64 -5.31
CA ILE A 160 -6.75 -3.23 -6.49
C ILE A 160 -5.91 -4.46 -6.12
N THR A 161 -6.02 -5.50 -6.96
CA THR A 161 -5.08 -6.63 -6.99
C THR A 161 -4.22 -6.53 -8.25
N ILE A 162 -2.90 -6.58 -8.09
CA ILE A 162 -1.95 -6.75 -9.20
C ILE A 162 -1.47 -8.19 -9.18
N GLY A 163 -1.82 -8.93 -10.21
CA GLY A 163 -1.52 -10.36 -10.32
C GLY A 163 -0.04 -10.65 -10.53
N LEU A 164 0.33 -11.87 -10.17
CA LEU A 164 1.68 -12.43 -10.25
C LEU A 164 2.39 -12.09 -11.58
N HIS A 165 3.69 -11.83 -11.50
CA HIS A 165 4.58 -11.62 -12.66
C HIS A 165 4.07 -10.55 -13.63
N SER A 166 3.46 -9.47 -13.10
CA SER A 166 2.93 -8.37 -13.91
C SER A 166 3.84 -7.14 -13.85
N ILE A 167 3.77 -6.34 -14.89
CA ILE A 167 4.55 -5.12 -15.06
C ILE A 167 3.60 -3.94 -15.18
N ILE A 168 3.77 -2.95 -14.32
CA ILE A 168 3.11 -1.65 -14.41
C ILE A 168 4.10 -0.64 -14.97
N GLY A 169 3.80 -0.09 -16.14
CA GLY A 169 4.62 0.95 -16.78
C GLY A 169 4.70 2.22 -15.94
N ALA A 170 5.77 2.98 -16.08
CA ALA A 170 5.95 4.23 -15.35
C ALA A 170 4.81 5.23 -15.65
N GLY A 171 4.40 6.02 -14.64
CA GLY A 171 3.32 7.01 -14.76
C GLY A 171 1.91 6.43 -14.86
N THR A 172 1.75 5.13 -14.69
CA THR A 172 0.44 4.46 -14.82
C THR A 172 -0.45 4.71 -13.60
N ILE A 173 -1.74 5.03 -13.84
CA ILE A 173 -2.77 5.04 -12.79
C ILE A 173 -3.61 3.77 -12.88
N VAL A 174 -3.36 2.84 -11.96
CA VAL A 174 -4.06 1.55 -11.92
C VAL A 174 -5.40 1.71 -11.20
N THR A 175 -6.48 1.68 -11.96
CA THR A 175 -7.86 1.89 -11.51
C THR A 175 -8.67 0.59 -11.45
N GLN A 176 -8.16 -0.51 -12.01
CA GLN A 176 -8.78 -1.83 -12.04
C GLN A 176 -7.72 -2.90 -11.72
N SER A 177 -8.17 -4.04 -11.19
CA SER A 177 -7.27 -5.16 -10.92
C SER A 177 -6.63 -5.68 -12.20
N VAL A 178 -5.37 -6.08 -12.08
CA VAL A 178 -4.51 -6.52 -13.18
C VAL A 178 -4.41 -8.04 -13.14
N PRO A 179 -4.74 -8.74 -14.24
CA PRO A 179 -4.53 -10.18 -14.33
C PRO A 179 -3.03 -10.55 -14.18
N PRO A 180 -2.71 -11.78 -13.74
CA PRO A 180 -1.33 -12.26 -13.76
C PRO A 180 -0.71 -12.20 -15.15
N ASN A 181 0.62 -12.11 -15.20
CA ASN A 181 1.39 -12.14 -16.46
C ASN A 181 0.94 -11.05 -17.46
N SER A 182 0.74 -9.83 -16.97
CA SER A 182 0.24 -8.71 -17.79
C SER A 182 1.18 -7.52 -17.74
N VAL A 183 1.22 -6.77 -18.83
CA VAL A 183 1.86 -5.44 -18.88
C VAL A 183 0.75 -4.39 -18.99
N VAL A 184 0.76 -3.44 -18.05
CA VAL A 184 -0.24 -2.36 -17.95
C VAL A 184 0.45 -1.02 -18.13
N ALA A 185 -0.14 -0.12 -18.91
CA ALA A 185 0.37 1.25 -19.07
C ALA A 185 -0.78 2.25 -19.27
N GLY A 186 -0.50 3.52 -18.95
CA GLY A 186 -1.37 4.66 -19.26
C GLY A 186 -2.18 5.19 -18.07
N ASN A 187 -2.99 6.22 -18.34
CA ASN A 187 -3.90 6.86 -17.40
C ASN A 187 -5.29 7.05 -18.06
N PRO A 188 -6.31 6.27 -17.67
CA PRO A 188 -6.23 5.11 -16.79
C PRO A 188 -5.42 3.96 -17.38
N GLY A 189 -4.81 3.14 -16.49
CA GLY A 189 -4.00 1.99 -16.88
C GLY A 189 -4.81 0.92 -17.62
N LYS A 190 -4.29 0.48 -18.76
CA LYS A 190 -4.88 -0.61 -19.57
C LYS A 190 -3.85 -1.70 -19.80
N VAL A 191 -4.30 -2.96 -19.83
CA VAL A 191 -3.44 -4.09 -20.19
C VAL A 191 -3.05 -3.93 -21.67
N ILE A 192 -1.76 -3.76 -21.93
CA ILE A 192 -1.23 -3.59 -23.30
C ILE A 192 -0.57 -4.85 -23.85
N LYS A 193 -0.11 -5.76 -22.94
CA LYS A 193 0.41 -7.07 -23.28
C LYS A 193 -0.03 -8.10 -22.26
N GLN A 194 -0.17 -9.34 -22.69
CA GLN A 194 -0.40 -10.49 -21.82
C GLN A 194 0.41 -11.68 -22.32
N TYR A 195 0.95 -12.47 -21.39
CA TYR A 195 1.68 -13.69 -21.72
C TYR A 195 0.70 -14.78 -22.12
N ASN A 196 0.93 -15.38 -23.29
CA ASN A 196 0.17 -16.54 -23.77
C ASN A 196 0.94 -17.82 -23.43
N PRO A 197 0.42 -18.69 -22.55
CA PRO A 197 1.11 -19.91 -22.14
C PRO A 197 1.19 -20.97 -23.25
N GLN A 198 0.31 -20.91 -24.29
CA GLN A 198 0.34 -21.84 -25.42
C GLN A 198 1.47 -21.51 -26.40
N THR A 199 1.61 -20.22 -26.77
CA THR A 199 2.67 -19.74 -27.67
C THR A 199 3.98 -19.49 -26.95
N LYS A 200 3.95 -19.37 -25.61
CA LYS A 200 5.07 -18.96 -24.75
C LYS A 200 5.62 -17.55 -25.09
N GLU A 201 4.77 -16.68 -25.57
CA GLU A 201 5.12 -15.32 -25.99
C GLU A 201 4.26 -14.25 -25.31
N TRP A 202 4.79 -13.03 -25.27
CA TRP A 202 4.06 -11.84 -24.82
C TRP A 202 3.31 -11.24 -25.99
N GLU A 203 2.01 -11.35 -26.00
CA GLU A 203 1.12 -10.88 -27.06
C GLU A 203 0.60 -9.48 -26.77
N ASN A 204 0.52 -8.62 -27.78
CA ASN A 204 -0.08 -7.30 -27.68
C ASN A 204 -1.60 -7.42 -27.60
N ILE A 205 -2.22 -6.71 -26.65
CA ILE A 205 -3.66 -6.57 -26.56
C ILE A 205 -4.08 -5.31 -27.33
N HIS A 206 -4.71 -5.53 -28.49
CA HIS A 206 -5.28 -4.42 -29.26
C HIS A 206 -6.61 -4.01 -28.64
N HIS A 207 -6.64 -2.92 -27.90
CA HIS A 207 -7.89 -2.28 -27.56
C HIS A 207 -8.44 -1.62 -28.83
N LYS A 208 -9.59 -2.11 -29.35
CA LYS A 208 -10.34 -1.37 -30.36
C LYS A 208 -10.64 0.01 -29.78
N ILE A 209 -10.06 1.04 -30.38
CA ILE A 209 -10.43 2.44 -30.11
C ILE A 209 -11.85 2.56 -30.68
N THR A 210 -12.85 2.44 -29.82
CA THR A 210 -14.20 2.87 -30.18
C THR A 210 -14.18 4.40 -30.06
N ASP A 211 -13.88 5.07 -31.17
CA ASP A 211 -14.13 6.49 -31.31
C ASP A 211 -15.64 6.71 -31.07
N LYS A 212 -15.95 7.42 -29.99
CA LYS A 212 -17.27 8.01 -29.72
C LYS A 212 -17.10 9.48 -29.53
#